data_15f36bb5063ec51cd5e065dc378737ef
#
_entry.id   15f36bb5063ec51cd5e065dc378737ef
#
_cell.length_a   1.000
_cell.length_b   1.000
_cell.length_c   1.000
_cell.angle_alpha   90.00
_cell.angle_beta   90.00
_cell.angle_gamma   90.00
#
_symmetry.space_group_name_H-M   'P 1'
#
loop_
_entity.id
_entity.type
_entity.pdbx_description
1 polymer ?
#
loop_
_entity_poly.entity_id
_entity_poly.type
_entity_poly.pdbx_seq_one_letter_code
_entity_poly.pdbx_strand_id
1 'polypeptide(L)'
;MKKASPTALPEAKLGQAPVNRWEIFAALAQGLEIPQVLARFRLTRAQLQLLFKEVAERYRGEETGFWELFCDGASRGNPGPSGAGIVLTNPQGNLKVEESLYLGETTNNVAEYRALLLGLQVAEAQGARKVRVFADSQLLVEQLNGRYRVKSEHLLPLWQQARKELQKFEAHAISHIDRALNSQADRLARQAIDQQAQVS
;
A
#
# COMPACT_ATOMS: atom_id res chain seq x y z
N MET A 1 -13.66 2.25 -18.78
CA MET A 1 -13.50 3.61 -18.20
C MET A 1 -12.13 4.13 -18.61
N LYS A 2 -12.12 5.29 -19.27
CA LYS A 2 -10.92 5.89 -19.87
C LYS A 2 -9.96 6.35 -18.76
N LYS A 3 -8.69 5.93 -18.84
CA LYS A 3 -7.59 6.45 -18.01
C LYS A 3 -7.49 7.96 -18.26
N ALA A 4 -7.60 8.77 -17.21
CA ALA A 4 -7.31 10.18 -17.27
C ALA A 4 -5.79 10.33 -17.48
N SER A 5 -5.41 10.87 -18.62
CA SER A 5 -4.05 11.33 -18.89
C SER A 5 -3.70 12.51 -17.97
N PRO A 6 -2.45 12.65 -17.53
CA PRO A 6 -2.04 13.78 -16.70
C PRO A 6 -2.28 15.08 -17.48
N THR A 7 -3.04 15.98 -16.88
CA THR A 7 -3.43 17.28 -17.42
C THR A 7 -2.16 18.07 -17.81
N ALA A 8 -1.99 18.28 -19.09
CA ALA A 8 -0.95 19.19 -19.60
C ALA A 8 -1.28 20.61 -19.12
N LEU A 9 -0.22 21.38 -18.82
CA LEU A 9 -0.34 22.83 -18.61
C LEU A 9 -1.08 23.44 -19.79
N PRO A 10 -1.92 24.51 -19.59
CA PRO A 10 -2.60 25.17 -20.69
C PRO A 10 -1.59 25.51 -21.77
N GLU A 11 -1.92 25.14 -23.01
CA GLU A 11 -1.07 25.27 -24.18
C GLU A 11 -0.50 26.70 -24.27
N ALA A 12 0.82 26.80 -24.10
CA ALA A 12 1.55 28.01 -24.43
C ALA A 12 1.45 28.20 -25.96
N LYS A 13 1.03 29.37 -26.40
CA LYS A 13 0.94 29.76 -27.80
C LYS A 13 2.21 29.38 -28.56
N LEU A 14 2.03 28.61 -29.62
CA LEU A 14 2.93 28.24 -30.72
C LEU A 14 4.44 28.56 -30.53
N GLY A 15 5.26 27.53 -30.38
CA GLY A 15 6.69 27.59 -30.66
C GLY A 15 7.65 27.18 -29.53
N GLN A 16 7.19 26.70 -28.39
CA GLN A 16 8.09 26.30 -27.31
C GLN A 16 7.89 24.82 -26.93
N ALA A 17 9.01 24.07 -26.85
CA ALA A 17 9.01 22.73 -26.28
C ALA A 17 8.39 22.77 -24.87
N PRO A 18 7.62 21.73 -24.46
CA PRO A 18 7.02 21.70 -23.12
C PRO A 18 8.12 21.79 -22.06
N VAL A 19 8.04 22.79 -21.20
CA VAL A 19 9.02 22.99 -20.13
C VAL A 19 8.99 21.75 -19.23
N ASN A 20 10.13 21.07 -19.11
CA ASN A 20 10.25 19.89 -18.26
C ASN A 20 10.21 20.35 -16.80
N ARG A 21 9.15 19.92 -16.08
CA ARG A 21 8.94 20.28 -14.66
C ARG A 21 10.15 19.91 -13.79
N TRP A 22 10.81 18.79 -14.08
CA TRP A 22 11.99 18.34 -13.37
C TRP A 22 13.15 19.35 -13.46
N GLU A 23 13.38 19.94 -14.62
CA GLU A 23 14.45 20.92 -14.82
C GLU A 23 14.25 22.18 -13.98
N ILE A 24 12.98 22.58 -13.74
CA ILE A 24 12.67 23.73 -12.87
C ILE A 24 13.10 23.41 -11.43
N PHE A 25 12.73 22.24 -10.92
CA PHE A 25 13.11 21.82 -9.57
C PHE A 25 14.60 21.58 -9.43
N ALA A 26 15.25 21.02 -10.44
CA ALA A 26 16.70 20.83 -10.47
C ALA A 26 17.44 22.18 -10.43
N ALA A 27 16.97 23.19 -11.15
CA ALA A 27 17.54 24.53 -11.13
C ALA A 27 17.44 25.18 -9.75
N LEU A 28 16.27 25.05 -9.07
CA LEU A 28 16.08 25.53 -7.70
C LEU A 28 16.98 24.78 -6.71
N ALA A 29 17.11 23.46 -6.84
CA ALA A 29 17.98 22.64 -6.00
C ALA A 29 19.48 22.99 -6.18
N GLN A 30 19.86 23.49 -7.36
CA GLN A 30 21.21 24.02 -7.65
C GLN A 30 21.43 25.45 -7.15
N GLY A 31 20.45 26.06 -6.45
CA GLY A 31 20.56 27.37 -5.84
C GLY A 31 20.15 28.54 -6.73
N LEU A 32 19.50 28.31 -7.89
CA LEU A 32 18.93 29.41 -8.67
C LEU A 32 17.78 30.06 -7.89
N GLU A 33 17.81 31.39 -7.83
CA GLU A 33 16.72 32.15 -7.23
C GLU A 33 15.48 32.21 -8.13
N ILE A 34 14.32 32.42 -7.53
CA ILE A 34 13.02 32.46 -8.25
C ILE A 34 13.03 33.38 -9.46
N PRO A 35 13.57 34.63 -9.42
CA PRO A 35 13.63 35.48 -10.61
C PRO A 35 14.43 34.87 -11.76
N GLN A 36 15.51 34.19 -11.46
CA GLN A 36 16.38 33.52 -12.44
C GLN A 36 15.66 32.32 -13.07
N VAL A 37 14.93 31.55 -12.26
CA VAL A 37 14.11 30.42 -12.73
C VAL A 37 13.00 30.91 -13.66
N LEU A 38 12.28 31.97 -13.26
CA LEU A 38 11.23 32.57 -14.12
C LEU A 38 11.78 33.01 -15.48
N ALA A 39 12.94 33.70 -15.47
CA ALA A 39 13.59 34.16 -16.70
C ALA A 39 14.07 32.98 -17.57
N ARG A 40 14.77 32.01 -16.96
CA ARG A 40 15.34 30.84 -17.66
C ARG A 40 14.29 29.98 -18.33
N PHE A 41 13.19 29.71 -17.64
CA PHE A 41 12.12 28.83 -18.12
C PHE A 41 10.93 29.58 -18.72
N ARG A 42 11.04 30.91 -18.86
CA ARG A 42 10.00 31.82 -19.37
C ARG A 42 8.65 31.62 -18.69
N LEU A 43 8.66 31.45 -17.38
CA LEU A 43 7.48 31.26 -16.56
C LEU A 43 7.01 32.58 -15.94
N THR A 44 5.74 32.72 -15.79
CA THR A 44 5.17 33.73 -14.88
C THR A 44 5.21 33.24 -13.44
N ARG A 45 5.18 34.17 -12.48
CA ARG A 45 5.10 33.82 -11.07
C ARG A 45 3.85 32.97 -10.75
N ALA A 46 2.73 33.25 -11.41
CA ALA A 46 1.50 32.49 -11.25
C ALA A 46 1.64 31.03 -11.74
N GLN A 47 2.33 30.81 -12.86
CA GLN A 47 2.62 29.45 -13.36
C GLN A 47 3.52 28.65 -12.43
N LEU A 48 4.55 29.30 -11.87
CA LEU A 48 5.43 28.65 -10.88
C LEU A 48 4.66 28.34 -9.58
N GLN A 49 3.81 29.25 -9.11
CA GLN A 49 2.96 29.01 -7.94
C GLN A 49 1.97 27.86 -8.17
N LEU A 50 1.37 27.77 -9.35
CA LEU A 50 0.49 26.65 -9.72
C LEU A 50 1.25 25.33 -9.70
N LEU A 51 2.47 25.29 -10.26
CA LEU A 51 3.33 24.11 -10.23
C LEU A 51 3.65 23.67 -8.80
N PHE A 52 4.02 24.61 -7.91
CA PHE A 52 4.27 24.28 -6.51
C PHE A 52 3.01 23.79 -5.80
N LYS A 53 1.85 24.39 -6.09
CA LYS A 53 0.57 23.94 -5.53
C LYS A 53 0.24 22.51 -5.96
N GLU A 54 0.35 22.20 -7.23
CA GLU A 54 0.13 20.83 -7.75
C GLU A 54 1.06 19.81 -7.09
N VAL A 55 2.34 20.15 -6.93
CA VAL A 55 3.32 19.30 -6.26
C VAL A 55 2.99 19.15 -4.78
N ALA A 56 2.67 20.25 -4.08
CA ALA A 56 2.29 20.21 -2.68
C ALA A 56 1.01 19.39 -2.43
N GLU A 57 0.01 19.50 -3.31
CA GLU A 57 -1.22 18.71 -3.24
C GLU A 57 -0.93 17.21 -3.46
N ARG A 58 -0.04 16.90 -4.40
CA ARG A 58 0.41 15.53 -4.66
C ARG A 58 1.12 14.94 -3.45
N TYR A 59 2.11 15.63 -2.87
CA TYR A 59 2.81 15.18 -1.67
C TYR A 59 1.89 15.12 -0.45
N ARG A 60 0.93 16.05 -0.30
CA ARG A 60 -0.08 16.00 0.77
C ARG A 60 -0.98 14.77 0.60
N GLY A 61 -1.35 14.41 -0.62
CA GLY A 61 -2.07 13.16 -0.92
C GLY A 61 -1.26 11.92 -0.53
N GLU A 62 0.05 11.94 -0.79
CA GLU A 62 0.98 10.87 -0.39
C GLU A 62 1.09 10.73 1.13
N GLU A 63 1.14 11.85 1.88
CA GLU A 63 1.20 11.83 3.35
C GLU A 63 -0.13 11.50 4.03
N THR A 64 -1.28 11.80 3.41
CA THR A 64 -2.60 11.69 4.06
C THR A 64 -3.41 10.48 3.60
N GLY A 65 -3.05 9.87 2.49
CA GLY A 65 -3.76 8.72 1.92
C GLY A 65 -3.53 7.42 2.70
N PHE A 66 -4.55 6.56 2.70
CA PHE A 66 -4.41 5.20 3.20
C PHE A 66 -3.73 4.32 2.16
N TRP A 67 -2.73 3.56 2.60
CA TRP A 67 -2.25 2.41 1.86
C TRP A 67 -3.27 1.29 1.97
N GLU A 68 -3.52 0.57 0.88
CA GLU A 68 -4.46 -0.53 0.83
C GLU A 68 -3.70 -1.86 0.90
N LEU A 69 -3.97 -2.62 1.96
CA LEU A 69 -3.37 -3.92 2.22
C LEU A 69 -4.43 -5.00 2.09
N PHE A 70 -4.30 -5.86 1.09
CA PHE A 70 -5.06 -7.11 0.96
C PHE A 70 -4.21 -8.24 1.51
N CYS A 71 -4.75 -9.08 2.36
CA CYS A 71 -4.05 -10.22 2.95
C CYS A 71 -4.93 -11.46 2.98
N ASP A 72 -4.31 -12.62 2.78
CA ASP A 72 -4.94 -13.93 2.87
C ASP A 72 -3.98 -14.98 3.41
N GLY A 73 -4.48 -15.91 4.19
CA GLY A 73 -3.79 -17.08 4.69
C GLY A 73 -4.46 -18.36 4.19
N ALA A 74 -3.70 -19.25 3.57
CA ALA A 74 -4.18 -20.52 3.10
C ALA A 74 -3.54 -21.70 3.84
N SER A 75 -4.28 -22.80 4.04
CA SER A 75 -3.76 -24.04 4.59
C SER A 75 -4.31 -25.26 3.82
N ARG A 76 -3.43 -26.19 3.46
CA ARG A 76 -3.82 -27.50 2.90
C ARG A 76 -4.00 -28.53 4.01
N GLY A 77 -5.11 -28.47 4.69
CA GLY A 77 -5.40 -29.16 5.92
C GLY A 77 -5.55 -28.20 7.09
N ASN A 78 -5.98 -28.71 8.26
CA ASN A 78 -6.21 -27.82 9.43
C ASN A 78 -5.90 -28.54 10.75
N PRO A 79 -4.60 -28.66 11.13
CA PRO A 79 -3.39 -28.04 10.52
C PRO A 79 -2.90 -28.73 9.25
N GLY A 80 -2.03 -28.00 8.51
CA GLY A 80 -1.38 -28.50 7.30
C GLY A 80 -0.42 -27.46 6.70
N PRO A 81 0.26 -27.79 5.58
CA PRO A 81 1.12 -26.86 4.87
C PRO A 81 0.37 -25.56 4.56
N SER A 82 0.95 -24.44 4.97
CA SER A 82 0.27 -23.15 4.96
C SER A 82 1.11 -22.05 4.33
N GLY A 83 0.44 -21.06 3.76
CA GLY A 83 1.07 -19.91 3.13
C GLY A 83 0.33 -18.61 3.45
N ALA A 84 1.06 -17.52 3.39
CA ALA A 84 0.56 -16.16 3.46
C ALA A 84 0.71 -15.47 2.10
N GLY A 85 -0.26 -14.65 1.73
CA GLY A 85 -0.20 -13.79 0.55
C GLY A 85 -0.65 -12.38 0.89
N ILE A 86 0.07 -11.39 0.38
CA ILE A 86 -0.30 -9.98 0.55
C ILE A 86 -0.17 -9.20 -0.75
N VAL A 87 -1.01 -8.20 -0.89
CA VAL A 87 -0.92 -7.16 -1.90
C VAL A 87 -1.04 -5.82 -1.23
N LEU A 88 -0.03 -4.98 -1.36
CA LEU A 88 0.01 -3.64 -0.80
C LEU A 88 0.06 -2.61 -1.92
N THR A 89 -0.80 -1.60 -1.87
CA THR A 89 -0.85 -0.52 -2.86
C THR A 89 -0.79 0.83 -2.15
N ASN A 90 0.03 1.74 -2.66
CA ASN A 90 0.10 3.10 -2.13
C ASN A 90 -1.14 3.93 -2.50
N PRO A 91 -1.38 5.08 -1.84
CA PRO A 91 -2.56 5.92 -2.08
C PRO A 91 -2.73 6.40 -3.52
N GLN A 92 -1.63 6.48 -4.30
CA GLN A 92 -1.65 6.92 -5.69
C GLN A 92 -1.88 5.76 -6.68
N GLY A 93 -1.82 4.51 -6.21
CA GLY A 93 -1.98 3.32 -7.03
C GLY A 93 -0.82 3.05 -8.01
N ASN A 94 0.31 3.75 -7.88
CA ASN A 94 1.47 3.62 -8.75
C ASN A 94 2.60 2.73 -8.16
N LEU A 95 2.52 2.40 -6.87
CA LEU A 95 3.36 1.41 -6.21
C LEU A 95 2.49 0.25 -5.75
N LYS A 96 2.87 -0.94 -6.16
CA LYS A 96 2.24 -2.20 -5.77
C LYS A 96 3.31 -3.19 -5.34
N VAL A 97 3.18 -3.72 -4.14
CA VAL A 97 4.05 -4.77 -3.59
C VAL A 97 3.22 -6.03 -3.41
N GLU A 98 3.73 -7.14 -3.90
CA GLU A 98 3.14 -8.46 -3.78
C GLU A 98 4.14 -9.38 -3.08
N GLU A 99 3.71 -10.04 -2.01
CA GLU A 99 4.55 -10.97 -1.26
C GLU A 99 3.80 -12.28 -1.05
N SER A 100 4.55 -13.38 -1.08
CA SER A 100 4.09 -14.70 -0.73
C SER A 100 5.09 -15.38 0.19
N LEU A 101 4.62 -16.02 1.27
CA LEU A 101 5.48 -16.62 2.28
C LEU A 101 4.95 -17.99 2.70
N TYR A 102 5.78 -19.03 2.60
CA TYR A 102 5.48 -20.32 3.18
C TYR A 102 5.61 -20.27 4.71
N LEU A 103 4.61 -20.79 5.42
CA LEU A 103 4.48 -20.65 6.88
C LEU A 103 4.79 -21.93 7.65
N GLY A 104 5.14 -23.04 6.94
CA GLY A 104 5.18 -24.37 7.53
C GLY A 104 3.78 -24.95 7.76
N GLU A 105 3.67 -25.94 8.64
CA GLU A 105 2.39 -26.53 9.00
C GLU A 105 1.69 -25.69 10.09
N THR A 106 0.48 -25.23 9.78
CA THR A 106 -0.32 -24.48 10.74
C THR A 106 -1.82 -24.55 10.38
N THR A 107 -2.67 -23.93 11.20
CA THR A 107 -4.11 -23.84 10.92
C THR A 107 -4.42 -22.63 10.02
N ASN A 108 -5.55 -22.68 9.30
CA ASN A 108 -5.97 -21.58 8.45
C ASN A 108 -6.05 -20.24 9.20
N ASN A 109 -6.63 -20.24 10.40
CA ASN A 109 -6.74 -19.01 11.19
C ASN A 109 -5.37 -18.43 11.60
N VAL A 110 -4.38 -19.29 11.89
CA VAL A 110 -3.00 -18.84 12.16
C VAL A 110 -2.37 -18.26 10.90
N ALA A 111 -2.59 -18.89 9.73
CA ALA A 111 -2.09 -18.40 8.45
C ALA A 111 -2.66 -17.01 8.12
N GLU A 112 -3.96 -16.78 8.36
CA GLU A 112 -4.62 -15.49 8.20
C GLU A 112 -3.96 -14.39 9.05
N TYR A 113 -3.74 -14.67 10.35
CA TYR A 113 -3.05 -13.72 11.22
C TYR A 113 -1.61 -13.44 10.79
N ARG A 114 -0.88 -14.47 10.34
CA ARG A 114 0.50 -14.32 9.86
C ARG A 114 0.56 -13.55 8.55
N ALA A 115 -0.42 -13.71 7.66
CA ALA A 115 -0.54 -12.91 6.43
C ALA A 115 -0.76 -11.43 6.76
N LEU A 116 -1.66 -11.12 7.70
CA LEU A 116 -1.83 -9.75 8.18
C LEU A 116 -0.54 -9.17 8.74
N LEU A 117 0.14 -9.90 9.62
CA LEU A 117 1.40 -9.45 10.24
C LEU A 117 2.49 -9.18 9.19
N LEU A 118 2.64 -10.06 8.20
CA LEU A 118 3.53 -9.85 7.06
C LEU A 118 3.19 -8.55 6.33
N GLY A 119 1.91 -8.35 6.00
CA GLY A 119 1.46 -7.16 5.28
C GLY A 119 1.69 -5.86 6.05
N LEU A 120 1.46 -5.85 7.37
CA LEU A 120 1.70 -4.69 8.22
C LEU A 120 3.20 -4.34 8.30
N GLN A 121 4.07 -5.35 8.38
CA GLN A 121 5.52 -5.15 8.35
C GLN A 121 6.00 -4.58 7.01
N VAL A 122 5.47 -5.11 5.90
CA VAL A 122 5.78 -4.59 4.56
C VAL A 122 5.28 -3.15 4.42
N ALA A 123 4.07 -2.83 4.90
CA ALA A 123 3.53 -1.48 4.86
C ALA A 123 4.39 -0.49 5.67
N GLU A 124 4.84 -0.87 6.87
CA GLU A 124 5.75 -0.06 7.69
C GLU A 124 7.09 0.16 6.96
N ALA A 125 7.67 -0.89 6.38
CA ALA A 125 8.94 -0.81 5.64
C ALA A 125 8.84 0.09 4.39
N GLN A 126 7.66 0.16 3.76
CA GLN A 126 7.38 1.06 2.63
C GLN A 126 7.04 2.51 3.07
N GLY A 127 7.05 2.79 4.38
CA GLY A 127 6.79 4.13 4.91
C GLY A 127 5.30 4.49 4.98
N ALA A 128 4.39 3.50 4.98
CA ALA A 128 2.97 3.75 5.14
C ALA A 128 2.70 4.37 6.52
N ARG A 129 2.04 5.53 6.55
CA ARG A 129 1.61 6.17 7.81
C ARG A 129 0.18 5.80 8.17
N LYS A 130 -0.65 5.46 7.18
CA LYS A 130 -2.04 5.03 7.34
C LYS A 130 -2.30 3.79 6.51
N VAL A 131 -2.96 2.80 7.06
CA VAL A 131 -3.22 1.53 6.38
C VAL A 131 -4.69 1.15 6.47
N ARG A 132 -5.26 0.73 5.36
CA ARG A 132 -6.57 0.08 5.29
C ARG A 132 -6.38 -1.38 4.91
N VAL A 133 -6.75 -2.26 5.81
CA VAL A 133 -6.64 -3.72 5.65
C VAL A 133 -7.94 -4.28 5.10
N PHE A 134 -7.83 -5.12 4.09
CA PHE A 134 -8.91 -5.90 3.51
C PHE A 134 -8.60 -7.39 3.65
N ALA A 135 -9.51 -8.14 4.24
CA ALA A 135 -9.42 -9.59 4.39
C ALA A 135 -10.80 -10.23 4.22
N ASP A 136 -10.84 -11.45 3.69
CA ASP A 136 -12.08 -12.24 3.55
C ASP A 136 -12.31 -13.20 4.73
N SER A 137 -11.42 -13.19 5.72
CA SER A 137 -11.60 -13.84 7.01
C SER A 137 -12.47 -13.00 7.94
N GLN A 138 -13.77 -13.31 8.01
CA GLN A 138 -14.69 -12.63 8.94
C GLN A 138 -14.20 -12.74 10.38
N LEU A 139 -13.69 -13.92 10.80
CA LEU A 139 -13.18 -14.13 12.15
C LEU A 139 -12.05 -13.14 12.48
N LEU A 140 -11.05 -13.03 11.62
CA LEU A 140 -9.93 -12.11 11.77
C LEU A 140 -10.41 -10.67 11.93
N VAL A 141 -11.26 -10.21 10.99
CA VAL A 141 -11.78 -8.84 10.96
C VAL A 141 -12.58 -8.52 12.21
N GLU A 142 -13.50 -9.41 12.62
CA GLU A 142 -14.35 -9.20 13.81
C GLU A 142 -13.54 -9.21 15.11
N GLN A 143 -12.50 -10.04 15.20
CA GLN A 143 -11.60 -10.07 16.36
C GLN A 143 -10.74 -8.80 16.47
N LEU A 144 -10.22 -8.30 15.37
CA LEU A 144 -9.41 -7.08 15.36
C LEU A 144 -10.24 -5.82 15.60
N ASN A 145 -11.48 -5.79 15.11
CA ASN A 145 -12.43 -4.71 15.39
C ASN A 145 -13.04 -4.79 16.80
N GLY A 146 -12.69 -5.81 17.60
CA GLY A 146 -13.16 -5.97 18.99
C GLY A 146 -14.59 -6.47 19.13
N ARG A 147 -15.24 -6.90 18.04
CA ARG A 147 -16.60 -7.46 18.06
C ARG A 147 -16.62 -8.92 18.48
N TYR A 148 -15.56 -9.69 18.18
CA TYR A 148 -15.41 -11.07 18.63
C TYR A 148 -14.23 -11.20 19.59
N ARG A 149 -14.46 -11.97 20.66
CA ARG A 149 -13.39 -12.31 21.63
C ARG A 149 -12.48 -13.40 21.07
N VAL A 150 -11.16 -13.25 21.21
CA VAL A 150 -10.19 -14.29 20.91
C VAL A 150 -10.18 -15.31 22.06
N LYS A 151 -10.65 -16.52 21.81
CA LYS A 151 -10.71 -17.61 22.81
C LYS A 151 -9.56 -18.61 22.64
N SER A 152 -8.98 -18.71 21.44
CA SER A 152 -7.91 -19.64 21.12
C SER A 152 -6.59 -19.16 21.71
N GLU A 153 -5.94 -20.00 22.51
CA GLU A 153 -4.61 -19.73 23.07
C GLU A 153 -3.53 -19.57 21.99
N HIS A 154 -3.69 -20.26 20.86
CA HIS A 154 -2.76 -20.14 19.73
C HIS A 154 -2.94 -18.84 18.93
N LEU A 155 -4.13 -18.27 18.91
CA LEU A 155 -4.41 -17.02 18.21
C LEU A 155 -4.16 -15.78 19.06
N LEU A 156 -4.26 -15.91 20.39
CA LEU A 156 -4.14 -14.76 21.29
C LEU A 156 -2.81 -14.00 21.16
N PRO A 157 -1.63 -14.66 21.07
CA PRO A 157 -0.36 -13.96 20.86
C PRO A 157 -0.32 -13.23 19.51
N LEU A 158 -0.83 -13.85 18.44
CA LEU A 158 -0.88 -13.26 17.10
C LEU A 158 -1.80 -12.04 17.04
N TRP A 159 -2.96 -12.13 17.69
CA TRP A 159 -3.88 -11.01 17.85
C TRP A 159 -3.25 -9.84 18.61
N GLN A 160 -2.57 -10.14 19.73
CA GLN A 160 -1.85 -9.10 20.50
C GLN A 160 -0.77 -8.43 19.66
N GLN A 161 -0.01 -9.21 18.91
CA GLN A 161 1.01 -8.72 18.00
C GLN A 161 0.40 -7.86 16.88
N ALA A 162 -0.67 -8.32 16.23
CA ALA A 162 -1.35 -7.57 15.18
C ALA A 162 -1.88 -6.22 15.70
N ARG A 163 -2.45 -6.19 16.89
CA ARG A 163 -2.88 -4.95 17.52
C ARG A 163 -1.73 -3.99 17.80
N LYS A 164 -0.59 -4.51 18.24
CA LYS A 164 0.62 -3.71 18.47
C LYS A 164 1.17 -3.14 17.15
N GLU A 165 1.21 -3.94 16.09
CA GLU A 165 1.64 -3.48 14.76
C GLU A 165 0.70 -2.40 14.20
N LEU A 166 -0.61 -2.59 14.34
CA LEU A 166 -1.60 -1.60 13.89
C LEU A 166 -1.47 -0.25 14.62
N GLN A 167 -1.04 -0.24 15.89
CA GLN A 167 -0.83 0.99 16.66
C GLN A 167 0.36 1.83 16.21
N LYS A 168 1.27 1.28 15.39
CA LYS A 168 2.37 2.05 14.80
C LYS A 168 1.90 3.01 13.71
N PHE A 169 0.73 2.77 13.10
CA PHE A 169 0.16 3.61 12.08
C PHE A 169 -0.65 4.75 12.72
N GLU A 170 -0.57 5.95 12.13
CA GLU A 170 -1.35 7.12 12.56
C GLU A 170 -2.85 6.89 12.48
N ALA A 171 -3.28 6.11 11.49
CA ALA A 171 -4.63 5.65 11.34
C ALA A 171 -4.66 4.28 10.66
N HIS A 172 -5.57 3.41 11.11
CA HIS A 172 -5.82 2.13 10.46
C HIS A 172 -7.32 1.85 10.41
N ALA A 173 -7.73 1.09 9.42
CA ALA A 173 -9.08 0.55 9.28
C ALA A 173 -9.00 -0.91 8.81
N ILE A 174 -9.90 -1.75 9.29
CA ILE A 174 -9.93 -3.18 8.93
C ILE A 174 -11.32 -3.51 8.45
N SER A 175 -11.44 -4.01 7.22
CA SER A 175 -12.69 -4.29 6.54
C SER A 175 -12.74 -5.72 6.05
N HIS A 176 -13.87 -6.37 6.26
CA HIS A 176 -14.19 -7.63 5.60
C HIS A 176 -14.61 -7.37 4.16
N ILE A 177 -14.12 -8.20 3.24
CA ILE A 177 -14.47 -8.17 1.82
C ILE A 177 -14.87 -9.56 1.33
N ASP A 178 -15.61 -9.59 0.23
CA ASP A 178 -15.91 -10.87 -0.44
C ASP A 178 -14.61 -11.51 -0.96
N ARG A 179 -14.53 -12.84 -0.87
CA ARG A 179 -13.37 -13.62 -1.33
C ARG A 179 -13.00 -13.33 -2.79
N ALA A 180 -13.98 -13.07 -3.65
CA ALA A 180 -13.74 -12.72 -5.05
C ALA A 180 -12.89 -11.44 -5.19
N LEU A 181 -13.00 -10.50 -4.25
CA LEU A 181 -12.23 -9.26 -4.20
C LEU A 181 -10.84 -9.45 -3.59
N ASN A 182 -10.59 -10.58 -2.87
CA ASN A 182 -9.31 -10.94 -2.28
C ASN A 182 -8.51 -11.96 -3.11
N SER A 183 -8.96 -12.26 -4.32
CA SER A 183 -8.44 -13.34 -5.17
C SER A 183 -6.93 -13.28 -5.44
N GLN A 184 -6.32 -12.09 -5.41
CA GLN A 184 -4.89 -11.93 -5.65
C GLN A 184 -4.06 -12.34 -4.44
N ALA A 185 -4.47 -11.96 -3.21
CA ALA A 185 -3.82 -12.40 -1.98
C ALA A 185 -4.03 -13.92 -1.77
N ASP A 186 -5.24 -14.46 -2.02
CA ASP A 186 -5.52 -15.92 -2.00
C ASP A 186 -4.59 -16.68 -2.94
N ARG A 187 -4.41 -16.20 -4.19
CA ARG A 187 -3.50 -16.82 -5.16
C ARG A 187 -2.05 -16.83 -4.64
N LEU A 188 -1.57 -15.75 -4.07
CA LEU A 188 -0.21 -15.64 -3.51
C LEU A 188 -0.02 -16.57 -2.32
N ALA A 189 -1.00 -16.67 -1.41
CA ALA A 189 -0.96 -17.59 -0.28
C ALA A 189 -0.84 -19.05 -0.73
N ARG A 190 -1.62 -19.46 -1.74
CA ARG A 190 -1.55 -20.81 -2.31
C ARG A 190 -0.24 -21.06 -3.06
N GLN A 191 0.25 -20.07 -3.81
CA GLN A 191 1.51 -20.15 -4.54
C GLN A 191 2.68 -20.42 -3.59
N ALA A 192 2.71 -19.82 -2.39
CA ALA A 192 3.72 -20.11 -1.38
C ALA A 192 3.78 -21.59 -0.98
N ILE A 193 2.61 -22.23 -0.86
CA ILE A 193 2.52 -23.66 -0.54
C ILE A 193 3.02 -24.51 -1.72
N ASP A 194 2.61 -24.16 -2.96
CA ASP A 194 2.94 -24.92 -4.17
C ASP A 194 4.45 -24.88 -4.47
N GLN A 195 5.08 -23.74 -4.32
CA GLN A 195 6.52 -23.56 -4.52
C GLN A 195 7.33 -24.41 -3.53
N GLN A 196 6.92 -24.48 -2.27
CA GLN A 196 7.60 -25.30 -1.27
C GLN A 196 7.47 -26.80 -1.58
N ALA A 197 6.31 -27.25 -2.05
CA ALA A 197 6.09 -28.66 -2.42
C ALA A 197 6.92 -29.12 -3.64
N GLN A 198 7.43 -28.19 -4.46
CA GLN A 198 8.31 -28.49 -5.59
C GLN A 198 9.78 -28.59 -5.21
N VAL A 199 10.17 -28.09 -4.03
CA VAL A 199 11.56 -28.03 -3.54
C VAL A 199 11.84 -29.16 -2.52
N SER A 200 10.79 -29.78 -1.97
CA SER A 200 10.83 -30.86 -0.99
C SER A 200 10.78 -32.23 -1.64
#